data_b44ea4882368a47964d2fcd05e67cfe1
#
_entry.id   b44ea4882368a47964d2fcd05e67cfe1
#
_cell.length_a   1.000
_cell.length_b   1.000
_cell.length_c   1.000
_cell.angle_alpha   90.00
_cell.angle_beta   90.00
_cell.angle_gamma   90.00
#
_symmetry.space_group_name_H-M   'P 1'
#
loop_
_entity.id
_entity.type
_entity.pdbx_description
1 polymer ?
#
loop_
_entity_poly.entity_id
_entity_poly.type
_entity_poly.pdbx_seq_one_letter_code
_entity_poly.pdbx_strand_id
1 'polypeptide(L)'
;GPYEWKTVLAQGNSPVNGPHQGGWVDTPTGEDWFMHFQDVGAYGRLVHLQPMKWVDDWPVIGVDKDGDGCGEPVLTYKKPNVGKNYPICTPQESDEFDGYTLSPQWQWQANINEKWAYFNGGEGFVRLYSYPVPEDYKSLWDVSNLMLQKTPAPNFTATTKLTFKPTEKYKGERTGLVV
;
A
#
# COMPACT_ATOMS: atom_id res chain seq x y z
N GLY A 1 6.16 -23.75 -29.70
CA GLY A 1 6.69 -23.06 -30.86
C GLY A 1 7.87 -22.19 -30.47
N PRO A 2 8.57 -21.58 -31.43
CA PRO A 2 9.57 -20.58 -31.08
C PRO A 2 8.90 -19.40 -30.37
N TYR A 3 9.54 -18.92 -29.30
CA TYR A 3 9.11 -17.74 -28.57
C TYR A 3 9.97 -16.56 -29.02
N GLU A 4 9.33 -15.43 -29.24
CA GLU A 4 9.99 -14.15 -29.39
C GLU A 4 9.93 -13.42 -28.06
N TRP A 5 10.91 -12.58 -27.78
CA TRP A 5 10.94 -11.74 -26.60
C TRP A 5 11.36 -10.32 -26.97
N LYS A 6 10.79 -9.36 -26.27
CA LYS A 6 11.10 -7.94 -26.43
C LYS A 6 11.04 -7.25 -25.08
N THR A 7 12.00 -6.37 -24.80
CA THR A 7 11.90 -5.45 -23.69
C THR A 7 10.90 -4.37 -24.04
N VAL A 8 9.83 -4.23 -23.27
CA VAL A 8 8.71 -3.29 -23.52
C VAL A 8 8.57 -2.22 -22.46
N LEU A 9 9.31 -2.37 -21.36
CA LEU A 9 9.44 -1.42 -20.26
C LEU A 9 10.83 -1.53 -19.67
N ALA A 10 11.54 -0.44 -19.60
CA ALA A 10 12.84 -0.33 -18.94
C ALA A 10 12.89 0.93 -18.08
N GLN A 11 13.77 0.98 -17.08
CA GLN A 11 13.95 2.17 -16.27
C GLN A 11 14.29 3.41 -17.11
N GLY A 12 15.17 3.25 -18.09
CA GLY A 12 15.70 4.35 -18.88
C GLY A 12 16.30 5.44 -18.01
N ASN A 13 15.92 6.68 -18.29
CA ASN A 13 16.31 7.85 -17.52
C ASN A 13 15.31 8.21 -16.39
N SER A 14 14.34 7.34 -16.11
CA SER A 14 13.35 7.59 -15.06
C SER A 14 13.93 7.30 -13.67
N PRO A 15 13.45 7.96 -12.60
CA PRO A 15 13.84 7.64 -11.23
C PRO A 15 13.18 6.36 -10.71
N VAL A 16 12.31 5.71 -11.48
CA VAL A 16 11.62 4.48 -11.10
C VAL A 16 12.52 3.29 -11.40
N ASN A 17 13.25 2.81 -10.40
CA ASN A 17 14.20 1.72 -10.54
C ASN A 17 13.48 0.37 -10.75
N GLY A 18 14.08 -0.49 -11.56
CA GLY A 18 13.72 -1.89 -11.72
C GLY A 18 12.23 -2.16 -11.91
N PRO A 19 11.50 -1.49 -12.82
CA PRO A 19 10.08 -1.74 -13.01
C PRO A 19 9.86 -3.20 -13.42
N HIS A 20 9.06 -3.92 -12.63
CA HIS A 20 8.79 -5.34 -12.87
C HIS A 20 7.51 -5.77 -12.16
N GLN A 21 7.07 -6.99 -12.44
CA GLN A 21 5.87 -7.61 -11.86
C GLN A 21 4.66 -6.68 -11.90
N GLY A 22 3.94 -6.72 -12.97
CA GLY A 22 2.79 -5.86 -13.12
C GLY A 22 1.60 -6.56 -13.77
N GLY A 23 0.59 -5.77 -14.03
CA GLY A 23 -0.63 -6.21 -14.69
C GLY A 23 -1.14 -5.16 -15.66
N TRP A 24 -1.55 -5.63 -16.81
CA TRP A 24 -2.31 -4.84 -17.78
C TRP A 24 -3.75 -4.67 -17.33
N VAL A 25 -4.29 -3.47 -17.52
CA VAL A 25 -5.69 -3.14 -17.30
C VAL A 25 -6.17 -2.19 -18.40
N ASP A 26 -7.33 -2.47 -18.94
CA ASP A 26 -8.03 -1.59 -19.88
C ASP A 26 -9.12 -0.78 -19.17
N THR A 27 -9.42 0.39 -19.73
CA THR A 27 -10.53 1.22 -19.25
C THR A 27 -11.79 0.93 -20.06
N PRO A 28 -12.99 1.23 -19.53
CA PRO A 28 -14.24 1.13 -20.29
C PRO A 28 -14.28 1.97 -21.58
N THR A 29 -13.36 2.93 -21.73
CA THR A 29 -13.23 3.78 -22.92
C THR A 29 -12.15 3.33 -23.89
N GLY A 30 -11.51 2.17 -23.62
CA GLY A 30 -10.52 1.56 -24.52
C GLY A 30 -9.11 2.13 -24.39
N GLU A 31 -8.76 2.73 -23.26
CA GLU A 31 -7.35 3.05 -22.96
C GLU A 31 -6.69 1.89 -22.24
N ASP A 32 -5.45 1.58 -22.62
CA ASP A 32 -4.62 0.56 -21.98
C ASP A 32 -3.68 1.18 -20.95
N TRP A 33 -3.54 0.53 -19.81
CA TRP A 33 -2.71 0.94 -18.70
C TRP A 33 -1.99 -0.26 -18.10
N PHE A 34 -0.85 0.00 -17.45
CA PHE A 34 -0.07 -1.03 -16.80
C PHE A 34 0.28 -0.61 -15.36
N MET A 35 -0.01 -1.49 -14.41
CA MET A 35 0.38 -1.31 -13.02
C MET A 35 1.62 -2.12 -12.74
N HIS A 36 2.62 -1.52 -12.12
CA HIS A 36 3.82 -2.20 -11.64
C HIS A 36 4.27 -1.59 -10.31
N PHE A 37 5.29 -2.13 -9.71
CA PHE A 37 5.84 -1.54 -8.50
C PHE A 37 7.32 -1.16 -8.63
N GLN A 38 7.78 -0.40 -7.66
CA GLN A 38 9.15 -0.02 -7.42
C GLN A 38 9.50 -0.35 -5.97
N ASP A 39 10.62 -1.01 -5.72
CA ASP A 39 11.13 -1.21 -4.37
C ASP A 39 11.76 0.08 -3.84
N VAL A 40 11.29 0.55 -2.68
CA VAL A 40 11.76 1.78 -2.03
C VAL A 40 12.18 1.52 -0.59
N GLY A 41 12.96 0.47 -0.36
CA GLY A 41 13.52 0.14 0.94
C GLY A 41 12.46 0.00 2.04
N ALA A 42 12.58 0.78 3.11
CA ALA A 42 11.66 0.73 4.25
C ALA A 42 10.22 1.13 3.90
N TYR A 43 9.99 1.84 2.80
CA TYR A 43 8.65 2.18 2.32
C TYR A 43 7.98 1.03 1.55
N GLY A 44 8.72 -0.04 1.30
CA GLY A 44 8.23 -1.22 0.61
C GLY A 44 8.06 -0.99 -0.89
N ARG A 45 6.99 -1.56 -1.44
CA ARG A 45 6.71 -1.57 -2.87
C ARG A 45 5.70 -0.51 -3.24
N LEU A 46 6.19 0.61 -3.76
CA LEU A 46 5.32 1.68 -4.26
C LEU A 46 4.74 1.28 -5.62
N VAL A 47 3.43 1.37 -5.75
CA VAL A 47 2.71 1.03 -6.99
C VAL A 47 2.66 2.24 -7.91
N HIS A 48 2.99 2.01 -9.16
CA HIS A 48 2.91 2.97 -10.26
C HIS A 48 1.86 2.54 -11.27
N LEU A 49 1.20 3.52 -11.88
CA LEU A 49 0.32 3.33 -13.02
C LEU A 49 0.96 3.99 -14.24
N GLN A 50 1.20 3.22 -15.29
CA GLN A 50 1.81 3.69 -16.53
C GLN A 50 0.81 3.68 -17.67
N PRO A 51 0.87 4.66 -18.61
CA PRO A 51 0.19 4.51 -19.87
C PRO A 51 0.75 3.32 -20.63
N MET A 52 -0.09 2.66 -21.40
CA MET A 52 0.33 1.55 -22.27
C MET A 52 -0.36 1.68 -23.61
N LYS A 53 0.27 1.22 -24.65
CA LYS A 53 -0.31 1.07 -25.99
C LYS A 53 0.25 -0.16 -26.67
N TRP A 54 -0.54 -0.77 -27.53
CA TRP A 54 -0.10 -1.86 -28.38
C TRP A 54 0.51 -1.31 -29.67
N VAL A 55 1.68 -1.78 -30.02
CA VAL A 55 2.40 -1.43 -31.27
C VAL A 55 2.96 -2.72 -31.84
N ASP A 56 2.53 -3.08 -33.06
CA ASP A 56 2.97 -4.31 -33.74
C ASP A 56 2.87 -5.55 -32.85
N ASP A 57 1.72 -5.73 -32.19
CA ASP A 57 1.38 -6.80 -31.23
C ASP A 57 2.23 -6.82 -29.94
N TRP A 58 3.03 -5.80 -29.68
CA TRP A 58 3.80 -5.63 -28.45
C TRP A 58 3.27 -4.49 -27.58
N PRO A 59 3.18 -4.68 -26.26
CA PRO A 59 2.80 -3.60 -25.35
C PRO A 59 4.00 -2.65 -25.15
N VAL A 60 3.87 -1.40 -25.51
CA VAL A 60 4.80 -0.35 -25.13
C VAL A 60 4.29 0.29 -23.83
N ILE A 61 5.02 0.08 -22.72
CA ILE A 61 4.58 0.45 -21.38
C ILE A 61 5.35 1.69 -20.90
N GLY A 62 4.63 2.72 -20.43
CA GLY A 62 5.22 4.02 -20.15
C GLY A 62 5.27 4.88 -21.41
N VAL A 63 6.30 5.71 -21.54
CA VAL A 63 6.51 6.59 -22.70
C VAL A 63 7.81 6.21 -23.40
N ASP A 64 7.69 5.77 -24.63
CA ASP A 64 8.81 5.58 -25.54
C ASP A 64 9.26 6.96 -26.04
N LYS A 65 10.44 7.40 -25.59
CA LYS A 65 10.96 8.76 -25.86
C LYS A 65 11.89 8.80 -27.07
N ASP A 66 12.52 7.70 -27.38
CA ASP A 66 13.53 7.60 -28.45
C ASP A 66 13.07 6.75 -29.64
N GLY A 67 11.90 6.12 -29.54
CA GLY A 67 11.28 5.38 -30.65
C GLY A 67 11.83 3.97 -30.84
N ASP A 68 12.48 3.40 -29.81
CA ASP A 68 13.04 2.04 -29.85
C ASP A 68 11.99 0.95 -29.60
N GLY A 69 10.78 1.34 -29.24
CA GLY A 69 9.67 0.46 -28.90
C GLY A 69 9.70 -0.06 -27.47
N CYS A 70 10.57 0.49 -26.63
CA CYS A 70 10.63 0.24 -25.19
C CYS A 70 10.20 1.50 -24.42
N GLY A 71 9.17 1.41 -23.59
CA GLY A 71 8.73 2.55 -22.80
C GLY A 71 9.54 2.76 -21.53
N GLU A 72 9.55 3.98 -21.03
CA GLU A 72 10.09 4.36 -19.72
C GLU A 72 8.97 4.76 -18.76
N PRO A 73 9.08 4.44 -17.47
CA PRO A 73 8.10 4.90 -16.48
C PRO A 73 8.00 6.43 -16.43
N VAL A 74 6.79 6.92 -16.25
CA VAL A 74 6.52 8.34 -16.01
C VAL A 74 5.92 8.55 -14.61
N LEU A 75 6.31 9.66 -13.94
CA LEU A 75 5.76 10.03 -12.63
C LEU A 75 4.50 10.89 -12.75
N THR A 76 4.27 11.47 -13.90
CA THR A 76 3.11 12.32 -14.18
C THR A 76 2.58 12.01 -15.56
N TYR A 77 1.28 11.82 -15.65
CA TYR A 77 0.58 11.58 -16.90
C TYR A 77 -0.88 12.05 -16.79
N LYS A 78 -1.60 12.10 -17.92
CA LYS A 78 -3.04 12.35 -17.90
C LYS A 78 -3.74 11.26 -17.07
N LYS A 79 -4.81 11.64 -16.37
CA LYS A 79 -5.65 10.68 -15.66
C LYS A 79 -6.33 9.72 -16.64
N PRO A 80 -6.43 8.39 -16.32
CA PRO A 80 -7.17 7.44 -17.14
C PRO A 80 -8.61 7.90 -17.40
N ASN A 81 -9.04 7.79 -18.64
CA ASN A 81 -10.43 8.02 -18.98
C ASN A 81 -11.25 6.75 -18.68
N VAL A 82 -12.05 6.81 -17.64
CA VAL A 82 -12.94 5.72 -17.22
C VAL A 82 -14.41 6.00 -17.53
N GLY A 83 -14.67 6.97 -18.43
CA GLY A 83 -16.03 7.37 -18.81
C GLY A 83 -16.77 8.23 -17.78
N LYS A 84 -16.15 8.51 -16.64
CA LYS A 84 -16.68 9.33 -15.56
C LYS A 84 -15.58 10.18 -14.94
N ASN A 85 -15.95 11.37 -14.48
CA ASN A 85 -15.05 12.21 -13.70
C ASN A 85 -15.22 11.91 -12.20
N TYR A 86 -14.12 11.57 -11.55
CA TYR A 86 -14.06 11.42 -10.10
C TYR A 86 -13.25 12.57 -9.50
N PRO A 87 -13.65 13.07 -8.32
CA PRO A 87 -12.85 14.07 -7.64
C PRO A 87 -11.46 13.50 -7.30
N ILE A 88 -10.49 14.38 -7.14
CA ILE A 88 -9.21 13.98 -6.54
C ILE A 88 -9.47 13.72 -5.06
N CYS A 89 -9.10 12.53 -4.60
CA CYS A 89 -9.18 12.16 -3.20
C CYS A 89 -7.90 11.43 -2.79
N THR A 90 -7.56 11.53 -1.52
CA THR A 90 -6.49 10.78 -0.89
C THR A 90 -7.09 9.64 -0.05
N PRO A 91 -6.38 8.53 0.16
CA PRO A 91 -6.77 7.54 1.14
C PRO A 91 -6.95 8.19 2.53
N GLN A 92 -7.87 7.66 3.31
CA GLN A 92 -8.05 8.09 4.69
C GLN A 92 -6.78 7.76 5.50
N GLU A 93 -6.28 8.73 6.27
CA GLU A 93 -5.07 8.62 7.09
C GLU A 93 -5.40 8.63 8.59
N SER A 94 -6.43 9.36 8.99
CA SER A 94 -6.88 9.47 10.38
C SER A 94 -8.12 8.61 10.63
N ASP A 95 -8.31 8.20 11.88
CA ASP A 95 -9.48 7.43 12.30
C ASP A 95 -9.88 7.82 13.72
N GLU A 96 -11.13 8.19 13.90
CA GLU A 96 -11.73 8.47 15.20
C GLU A 96 -12.37 7.23 15.83
N PHE A 97 -12.33 6.09 15.13
CA PHE A 97 -12.86 4.81 15.59
C PHE A 97 -14.34 4.87 16.00
N ASP A 98 -15.13 5.59 15.25
CA ASP A 98 -16.57 5.73 15.45
C ASP A 98 -17.41 4.65 14.76
N GLY A 99 -16.75 3.77 13.99
CA GLY A 99 -17.35 2.61 13.36
C GLY A 99 -17.37 1.36 14.24
N TYR A 100 -18.07 0.32 13.77
CA TYR A 100 -18.14 -1.00 14.42
C TYR A 100 -17.05 -1.96 13.94
N THR A 101 -16.29 -1.59 12.94
CA THR A 101 -15.23 -2.40 12.32
C THR A 101 -14.03 -1.53 12.03
N LEU A 102 -12.90 -2.18 11.85
CA LEU A 102 -11.67 -1.52 11.44
C LEU A 102 -11.80 -0.96 10.02
N SER A 103 -11.46 0.31 9.84
CA SER A 103 -11.49 0.97 8.53
C SER A 103 -10.40 0.44 7.60
N PRO A 104 -10.55 0.52 6.27
CA PRO A 104 -9.67 -0.14 5.30
C PRO A 104 -8.20 0.27 5.31
N GLN A 105 -7.85 1.43 5.88
CA GLN A 105 -6.45 1.88 6.01
C GLN A 105 -5.66 1.09 7.04
N TRP A 106 -6.33 0.37 7.94
CA TRP A 106 -5.70 -0.42 8.98
C TRP A 106 -5.48 -1.86 8.56
N GLN A 107 -4.44 -2.44 9.06
CA GLN A 107 -4.12 -3.86 8.90
C GLN A 107 -3.45 -4.41 10.17
N TRP A 108 -3.49 -5.72 10.35
CA TRP A 108 -2.79 -6.39 11.42
C TRP A 108 -1.47 -6.96 10.93
N GLN A 109 -0.49 -7.06 11.83
CA GLN A 109 0.81 -7.69 11.54
C GLN A 109 0.64 -9.15 11.10
N ALA A 110 -0.31 -9.87 11.68
CA ALA A 110 -0.63 -11.24 11.33
C ALA A 110 -2.11 -11.40 10.97
N ASN A 111 -2.53 -12.62 10.66
CA ASN A 111 -3.94 -12.93 10.41
C ASN A 111 -4.79 -12.49 11.59
N ILE A 112 -5.86 -11.77 11.30
CA ILE A 112 -6.74 -11.17 12.31
C ILE A 112 -7.26 -12.21 13.31
N ASN A 113 -7.28 -11.80 14.57
CA ASN A 113 -7.95 -12.51 15.64
C ASN A 113 -8.94 -11.56 16.32
N GLU A 114 -10.19 -11.94 16.39
CA GLU A 114 -11.27 -11.14 16.98
C GLU A 114 -11.04 -10.75 18.45
N LYS A 115 -10.16 -11.46 19.14
CA LYS A 115 -9.80 -11.19 20.54
C LYS A 115 -8.78 -10.05 20.71
N TRP A 116 -8.23 -9.50 19.63
CA TRP A 116 -7.22 -8.45 19.72
C TRP A 116 -7.78 -7.06 19.91
N ALA A 117 -8.98 -6.82 19.39
CA ALA A 117 -9.61 -5.51 19.45
C ALA A 117 -11.11 -5.60 19.67
N TYR A 118 -11.65 -4.54 20.25
CA TYR A 118 -13.09 -4.33 20.36
C TYR A 118 -13.43 -2.93 19.85
N PHE A 119 -14.42 -2.88 18.98
CA PHE A 119 -14.96 -1.67 18.39
C PHE A 119 -16.38 -1.47 18.91
N ASN A 120 -16.66 -0.30 19.45
CA ASN A 120 -17.99 0.07 19.89
C ASN A 120 -18.42 1.32 19.14
N GLY A 121 -19.11 1.13 18.03
CA GLY A 121 -19.52 2.22 17.16
C GLY A 121 -20.18 3.37 17.92
N GLY A 122 -19.70 4.58 17.65
CA GLY A 122 -20.18 5.80 18.30
C GLY A 122 -19.47 6.22 19.58
N GLU A 123 -18.57 5.42 20.14
CA GLU A 123 -17.78 5.82 21.33
C GLU A 123 -16.46 6.53 20.96
N GLY A 124 -16.03 6.48 19.70
CA GLY A 124 -14.83 7.18 19.23
C GLY A 124 -13.53 6.63 19.80
N PHE A 125 -13.45 5.32 20.01
CA PHE A 125 -12.22 4.63 20.37
C PHE A 125 -12.21 3.16 19.97
N VAL A 126 -11.02 2.60 19.82
CA VAL A 126 -10.78 1.17 19.76
C VAL A 126 -10.13 0.69 21.06
N ARG A 127 -10.59 -0.44 21.58
CA ARG A 127 -9.94 -1.10 22.70
C ARG A 127 -9.06 -2.22 22.18
N LEU A 128 -7.75 -2.07 22.37
CA LEU A 128 -6.76 -3.11 22.06
C LEU A 128 -6.49 -3.94 23.32
N TYR A 129 -6.46 -5.26 23.16
CA TYR A 129 -6.15 -6.17 24.25
C TYR A 129 -4.69 -6.63 24.15
N SER A 130 -4.04 -6.67 25.31
CA SER A 130 -2.72 -7.30 25.41
C SER A 130 -2.79 -8.78 24.99
N TYR A 131 -1.81 -9.21 24.25
CA TYR A 131 -1.69 -10.59 23.80
C TYR A 131 -0.28 -11.09 24.11
N PRO A 132 -0.12 -12.33 24.54
CA PRO A 132 1.22 -12.89 24.82
C PRO A 132 2.09 -12.84 23.57
N VAL A 133 3.32 -12.38 23.73
CA VAL A 133 4.33 -12.50 22.68
C VAL A 133 4.87 -13.93 22.66
N PRO A 134 5.39 -14.43 21.51
CA PRO A 134 6.06 -15.71 21.43
C PRO A 134 7.24 -15.81 22.41
N GLU A 135 7.56 -17.01 22.89
CA GLU A 135 8.71 -17.22 23.80
C GLU A 135 10.05 -16.85 23.17
N ASP A 136 10.15 -17.02 21.87
CA ASP A 136 11.32 -16.66 21.04
C ASP A 136 11.29 -15.23 20.48
N TYR A 137 10.42 -14.38 21.02
CA TYR A 137 10.29 -12.98 20.64
C TYR A 137 11.65 -12.27 20.60
N LYS A 138 11.92 -11.63 19.46
CA LYS A 138 13.16 -10.85 19.23
C LYS A 138 12.87 -9.41 18.90
N SER A 139 11.76 -9.13 18.24
CA SER A 139 11.42 -7.80 17.78
C SER A 139 9.90 -7.64 17.63
N LEU A 140 9.44 -6.42 17.36
CA LEU A 140 8.03 -6.15 17.05
C LEU A 140 7.53 -6.90 15.82
N TRP A 141 8.42 -7.40 14.96
CA TRP A 141 8.08 -8.23 13.81
C TRP A 141 7.41 -9.56 14.23
N ASP A 142 7.70 -10.03 15.44
CA ASP A 142 7.15 -11.26 15.99
C ASP A 142 5.83 -11.05 16.75
N VAL A 143 5.36 -9.80 16.86
CA VAL A 143 4.15 -9.43 17.59
C VAL A 143 2.96 -9.39 16.65
N SER A 144 2.09 -10.38 16.75
CA SER A 144 0.97 -10.56 15.81
C SER A 144 -0.15 -9.52 15.94
N ASN A 145 -0.38 -8.99 17.14
CA ASN A 145 -1.50 -8.07 17.42
C ASN A 145 -1.14 -6.58 17.31
N LEU A 146 -0.16 -6.26 16.47
CA LEU A 146 0.10 -4.87 16.09
C LEU A 146 -0.92 -4.41 15.05
N MET A 147 -1.57 -3.29 15.34
CA MET A 147 -2.46 -2.61 14.40
C MET A 147 -1.64 -1.58 13.63
N LEU A 148 -1.57 -1.75 12.33
CA LEU A 148 -0.64 -1.06 11.45
C LEU A 148 -1.38 -0.18 10.44
N GLN A 149 -0.69 0.87 10.02
CA GLN A 149 -1.10 1.72 8.90
C GLN A 149 0.14 2.00 8.03
N LYS A 150 -0.06 2.16 6.73
CA LYS A 150 1.03 2.57 5.83
C LYS A 150 1.44 4.00 6.13
N THR A 151 2.74 4.28 6.06
CA THR A 151 3.23 5.64 6.17
C THR A 151 2.73 6.49 4.99
N PRO A 152 2.10 7.66 5.24
CA PRO A 152 1.50 8.46 4.17
C PRO A 152 2.53 9.21 3.32
N ALA A 153 3.68 9.50 3.88
CA ALA A 153 4.73 10.30 3.25
C ALA A 153 6.08 10.07 3.95
N PRO A 154 7.21 10.49 3.35
CA PRO A 154 8.52 10.48 4.00
C PRO A 154 8.61 11.35 5.25
N ASN A 155 7.81 12.40 5.31
CA ASN A 155 7.71 13.31 6.45
C ASN A 155 6.24 13.43 6.85
N PHE A 156 5.92 13.04 8.06
CA PHE A 156 4.56 13.10 8.61
C PHE A 156 4.59 13.25 10.12
N THR A 157 3.47 13.61 10.70
CA THR A 157 3.23 13.62 12.15
C THR A 157 2.09 12.67 12.46
N ALA A 158 2.33 11.71 13.36
CA ALA A 158 1.29 10.84 13.87
C ALA A 158 0.96 11.24 15.32
N THR A 159 -0.32 11.35 15.63
CA THR A 159 -0.82 11.67 16.96
C THR A 159 -1.86 10.66 17.38
N THR A 160 -1.76 10.15 18.58
CA THR A 160 -2.78 9.27 19.16
C THR A 160 -3.09 9.67 20.59
N LYS A 161 -4.34 9.54 20.98
CA LYS A 161 -4.77 9.61 22.38
C LYS A 161 -4.88 8.20 22.93
N LEU A 162 -4.15 7.91 23.98
CA LEU A 162 -4.05 6.57 24.54
C LEU A 162 -4.46 6.56 26.02
N THR A 163 -5.26 5.56 26.43
CA THR A 163 -5.48 5.23 27.83
C THR A 163 -4.96 3.83 28.10
N PHE A 164 -3.92 3.71 28.91
CA PHE A 164 -3.35 2.43 29.27
C PHE A 164 -3.90 1.94 30.61
N LYS A 165 -4.42 0.73 30.64
CA LYS A 165 -4.97 0.07 31.84
C LYS A 165 -4.31 -1.31 32.02
N PRO A 166 -3.07 -1.35 32.53
CA PRO A 166 -2.40 -2.62 32.79
C PRO A 166 -3.12 -3.37 33.92
N THR A 167 -2.97 -4.69 33.94
CA THR A 167 -3.46 -5.52 35.05
C THR A 167 -2.31 -5.92 35.96
N GLU A 168 -2.57 -6.02 37.26
CA GLU A 168 -1.57 -6.50 38.23
C GLU A 168 -1.20 -7.98 38.02
N LYS A 169 -2.08 -8.73 37.38
CA LYS A 169 -1.92 -10.16 37.13
C LYS A 169 -0.81 -10.47 36.12
N TYR A 170 -0.66 -9.60 35.10
CA TYR A 170 0.33 -9.79 34.04
C TYR A 170 1.35 -8.67 34.12
N LYS A 171 2.62 -9.02 34.13
CA LYS A 171 3.72 -8.05 34.14
C LYS A 171 4.31 -7.91 32.73
N GLY A 172 4.75 -6.71 32.37
CA GLY A 172 5.42 -6.45 31.11
C GLY A 172 4.52 -6.06 29.94
N GLU A 173 3.23 -5.77 30.23
CA GLU A 173 2.33 -5.20 29.21
C GLU A 173 2.90 -3.88 28.68
N ARG A 174 2.82 -3.69 27.38
CA ARG A 174 3.31 -2.50 26.69
C ARG A 174 2.27 -2.02 25.70
N THR A 175 2.19 -0.72 25.52
CA THR A 175 1.35 -0.08 24.52
C THR A 175 1.98 1.24 24.11
N GLY A 176 1.71 1.69 22.91
CA GLY A 176 2.24 2.96 22.39
C GLY A 176 2.09 3.09 20.90
N LEU A 177 2.60 4.19 20.38
CA LEU A 177 2.78 4.43 18.96
C LEU A 177 4.22 4.06 18.60
N VAL A 178 4.37 3.36 17.48
CA VAL A 178 5.68 2.96 16.93
C VAL A 178 5.75 3.38 15.48
N VAL A 179 6.87 3.97 15.08
CA VAL A 179 7.21 4.36 13.71
C VAL A 179 8.54 3.75 13.31
#